data_77f51226a3f293bf74da27b93ef9320f
#
_entry.id   77f51226a3f293bf74da27b93ef9320f
#
_cell.length_a   1.000
_cell.length_b   1.000
_cell.length_c   1.000
_cell.angle_alpha   90.00
_cell.angle_beta   90.00
_cell.angle_gamma   90.00
#
_symmetry.space_group_name_H-M   'P 1'
#
loop_
_entity.id
_entity.type
_entity.pdbx_description
1 polymer ?
#
loop_
_entity_poly.entity_id
_entity_poly.type
_entity_poly.pdbx_seq_one_letter_code
_entity_poly.pdbx_strand_id
1 'polypeptide(L)'
;IVIETSSFMLAGSTERNGMVTVEGRPITVDPSGRFAQLMSVSAIGDTSIKVRASAPGRAPRSQPIRVRRVASLATEAAAFERSAQRSFDAIADDVDRKLGWAVVLEGKVAGLESDGYLTLLTLDVTQGCAKPPCLAQLRLGERRGLSPGQSLIAYGFLVGKRHDAASGRDLPQVRVEFLRGRE
;
A
#
# COMPACT_ATOMS: atom_id res chain seq x y z
N ILE A 1 6.27 4.29 -2.28
CA ILE A 1 5.11 5.18 -2.16
C ILE A 1 5.22 6.24 -3.25
N VAL A 2 4.16 6.42 -4.07
CA VAL A 2 4.09 7.51 -5.06
C VAL A 2 3.07 8.53 -4.58
N ILE A 3 3.45 9.81 -4.59
CA ILE A 3 2.64 10.94 -4.15
C ILE A 3 2.66 12.08 -5.17
N GLU A 4 1.56 12.81 -5.29
CA GLU A 4 1.48 14.05 -6.08
C GLU A 4 1.64 15.28 -5.18
N THR A 5 1.13 15.20 -3.96
CA THR A 5 1.26 16.26 -2.95
C THR A 5 2.68 16.40 -2.45
N SER A 6 3.02 17.57 -1.90
CA SER A 6 4.33 17.81 -1.28
C SER A 6 4.47 17.23 0.13
N SER A 7 3.43 16.55 0.64
CA SER A 7 3.42 15.96 1.97
C SER A 7 2.67 14.63 1.98
N PHE A 8 3.07 13.76 2.91
CA PHE A 8 2.38 12.50 3.17
C PHE A 8 2.51 12.13 4.64
N MET A 9 1.64 11.24 5.12
CA MET A 9 1.69 10.73 6.47
C MET A 9 2.57 9.47 6.52
N LEU A 10 3.71 9.55 7.20
CA LEU A 10 4.52 8.39 7.56
C LEU A 10 3.95 7.79 8.84
N ALA A 11 3.41 6.59 8.75
CA ALA A 11 2.86 5.87 9.89
C ALA A 11 3.49 4.48 10.01
N GLY A 12 3.55 3.97 11.24
CA GLY A 12 4.10 2.66 11.51
C GLY A 12 3.97 2.26 12.96
N SER A 13 4.60 1.14 13.32
CA SER A 13 4.70 0.67 14.70
C SER A 13 6.10 0.18 15.03
N THR A 14 6.42 0.24 16.31
CA THR A 14 7.60 -0.36 16.93
C THR A 14 7.17 -1.13 18.17
N GLU A 15 8.08 -1.75 18.87
CA GLU A 15 7.79 -2.37 20.15
C GLU A 15 7.38 -1.32 21.19
N ARG A 16 6.63 -1.73 22.22
CA ARG A 16 6.31 -0.87 23.37
C ARG A 16 7.59 -0.30 23.97
N ASN A 17 7.56 0.97 24.35
CA ASN A 17 8.72 1.71 24.84
C ASN A 17 9.86 1.83 23.82
N GLY A 18 9.61 1.54 22.56
CA GLY A 18 10.54 1.78 21.48
C GLY A 18 10.62 3.25 21.11
N MET A 19 11.77 3.65 20.58
CA MET A 19 12.01 4.97 20.02
C MET A 19 12.14 4.90 18.52
N VAL A 20 11.59 5.88 17.82
CA VAL A 20 11.71 6.01 16.37
C VAL A 20 12.33 7.34 16.04
N THR A 21 13.29 7.31 15.13
CA THR A 21 13.87 8.54 14.54
C THR A 21 13.64 8.52 13.03
N VAL A 22 13.34 9.68 12.47
CA VAL A 22 13.22 9.91 11.04
C VAL A 22 14.25 10.96 10.64
N GLU A 23 15.13 10.62 9.71
CA GLU A 23 16.29 11.46 9.34
C GLU A 23 17.11 11.91 10.58
N GLY A 24 17.27 11.01 11.56
CA GLY A 24 17.98 11.28 12.81
C GLY A 24 17.18 12.08 13.85
N ARG A 25 16.01 12.59 13.55
CA ARG A 25 15.16 13.34 14.48
C ARG A 25 14.18 12.41 15.18
N PRO A 26 14.07 12.45 16.51
CA PRO A 26 13.09 11.64 17.23
C PRO A 26 11.65 12.08 16.88
N ILE A 27 10.76 11.10 16.77
CA ILE A 27 9.34 11.34 16.60
C ILE A 27 8.56 10.75 17.76
N THR A 28 7.34 11.24 17.98
CA THR A 28 6.47 10.75 19.04
C THR A 28 5.97 9.34 18.71
N VAL A 29 6.16 8.43 19.67
CA VAL A 29 5.62 7.08 19.65
C VAL A 29 4.63 6.96 20.81
N ASP A 30 3.43 6.46 20.55
CA ASP A 30 2.42 6.28 21.58
C ASP A 30 2.74 5.05 22.49
N PRO A 31 2.03 4.89 23.62
CA PRO A 31 2.26 3.76 24.54
C PRO A 31 2.05 2.36 23.91
N SER A 32 1.31 2.28 22.82
CA SER A 32 1.10 1.03 22.06
C SER A 32 2.24 0.74 21.07
N GLY A 33 3.21 1.66 20.93
CA GLY A 33 4.30 1.56 19.97
C GLY A 33 3.97 2.13 18.59
N ARG A 34 2.85 2.83 18.41
CA ARG A 34 2.45 3.40 17.11
C ARG A 34 2.97 4.82 16.96
N PHE A 35 3.25 5.19 15.73
CA PHE A 35 3.63 6.55 15.38
C PHE A 35 2.99 6.99 14.07
N ALA A 36 2.77 8.29 13.94
CA ALA A 36 2.37 8.94 12.71
C ALA A 36 3.01 10.32 12.65
N GLN A 37 3.69 10.62 11.55
CA GLN A 37 4.41 11.87 11.33
C GLN A 37 4.12 12.41 9.95
N LEU A 38 3.70 13.68 9.86
CA LEU A 38 3.59 14.37 8.57
C LEU A 38 4.98 14.65 8.04
N MET A 39 5.27 14.16 6.85
CA MET A 39 6.54 14.34 6.14
C MET A 39 6.35 15.24 4.94
N SER A 40 7.37 16.06 4.63
CA SER A 40 7.38 16.92 3.45
C SER A 40 8.45 16.46 2.45
N VAL A 41 8.07 16.36 1.19
CA VAL A 41 8.95 16.07 0.04
C VAL A 41 8.73 17.16 -1.00
N SER A 42 9.58 18.18 -1.01
CA SER A 42 9.43 19.36 -1.87
C SER A 42 9.85 19.11 -3.31
N ALA A 43 10.85 18.25 -3.54
CA ALA A 43 11.38 17.97 -4.87
C ALA A 43 10.54 16.90 -5.59
N ILE A 44 10.31 17.08 -6.89
CA ILE A 44 9.80 16.02 -7.77
C ILE A 44 10.93 15.01 -8.01
N GLY A 45 10.59 13.73 -8.04
CA GLY A 45 11.54 12.63 -8.20
C GLY A 45 11.61 11.73 -6.96
N ASP A 46 12.64 10.92 -6.89
CA ASP A 46 12.82 9.92 -5.83
C ASP A 46 13.51 10.53 -4.63
N THR A 47 12.97 10.29 -3.46
CA THR A 47 13.52 10.65 -2.15
C THR A 47 13.57 9.40 -1.27
N SER A 48 14.67 9.20 -0.56
CA SER A 48 14.81 8.13 0.42
C SER A 48 14.80 8.73 1.82
N ILE A 49 13.87 8.31 2.65
CA ILE A 49 13.73 8.77 4.03
C ILE A 49 14.18 7.65 4.95
N LYS A 50 15.19 7.92 5.78
CA LYS A 50 15.74 6.94 6.72
C LYS A 50 14.93 6.91 8.00
N VAL A 51 14.27 5.80 8.27
CA VAL A 51 13.58 5.52 9.53
C VAL A 51 14.43 4.56 10.34
N ARG A 52 14.67 4.88 11.61
CA ARG A 52 15.38 4.01 12.55
C ARG A 52 14.52 3.77 13.77
N ALA A 53 14.31 2.53 14.12
CA ALA A 53 13.65 2.11 15.34
C ALA A 53 14.65 1.45 16.28
N SER A 54 14.50 1.70 17.58
CA SER A 54 15.24 1.04 18.64
C SER A 54 14.31 0.72 19.80
N ALA A 55 14.55 -0.40 20.48
CA ALA A 55 13.82 -0.80 21.67
C ALA A 55 14.79 -1.37 22.71
N PRO A 56 14.46 -1.31 24.01
CA PRO A 56 15.30 -1.87 25.07
C PRO A 56 15.60 -3.36 24.81
N GLY A 57 16.86 -3.74 24.91
CA GLY A 57 17.30 -5.14 24.71
C GLY A 57 17.30 -5.63 23.25
N ARG A 58 17.05 -4.76 22.29
CA ARG A 58 17.04 -5.08 20.86
C ARG A 58 18.06 -4.26 20.08
N ALA A 59 18.65 -4.88 19.07
CA ALA A 59 19.50 -4.15 18.14
C ALA A 59 18.64 -3.15 17.34
N PRO A 60 19.10 -1.90 17.17
CA PRO A 60 18.39 -0.93 16.35
C PRO A 60 18.26 -1.39 14.90
N ARG A 61 17.12 -1.11 14.29
CA ARG A 61 16.86 -1.38 12.87
C ARG A 61 16.69 -0.08 12.11
N SER A 62 17.27 -0.02 10.94
CA SER A 62 17.09 1.10 10.00
C SER A 62 16.45 0.60 8.71
N GLN A 63 15.46 1.34 8.24
CA GLN A 63 14.76 1.03 7.00
C GLN A 63 14.65 2.30 6.15
N PRO A 64 15.11 2.28 4.88
CA PRO A 64 14.84 3.37 3.96
C PRO A 64 13.41 3.25 3.43
N ILE A 65 12.67 4.35 3.49
CA ILE A 65 11.35 4.49 2.87
C ILE A 65 11.53 5.28 1.58
N ARG A 66 11.27 4.64 0.45
CA ARG A 66 11.34 5.29 -0.86
C ARG A 66 10.02 6.00 -1.15
N VAL A 67 10.11 7.30 -1.37
CA VAL A 67 8.98 8.15 -1.74
C VAL A 67 9.29 8.79 -3.07
N ARG A 68 8.44 8.59 -4.05
CA ARG A 68 8.53 9.25 -5.36
C ARG A 68 7.44 10.29 -5.46
N ARG A 69 7.84 11.56 -5.51
CA ARG A 69 6.92 12.64 -5.80
C ARG A 69 6.83 12.88 -7.29
N VAL A 70 5.61 12.88 -7.81
CA VAL A 70 5.31 13.10 -9.22
C VAL A 70 4.53 14.40 -9.40
N ALA A 71 4.64 14.99 -10.60
CA ALA A 71 3.88 16.20 -10.94
C ALA A 71 2.38 15.87 -11.13
N SER A 72 2.07 14.66 -11.61
CA SER A 72 0.71 14.23 -11.87
C SER A 72 0.60 12.70 -11.71
N LEU A 73 -0.30 12.25 -10.83
CA LEU A 73 -0.66 10.84 -10.74
C LEU A 73 -1.34 10.31 -11.99
N ALA A 74 -2.01 11.17 -12.76
CA ALA A 74 -2.60 10.78 -14.04
C ALA A 74 -1.53 10.38 -15.07
N THR A 75 -0.46 11.18 -15.16
CA THR A 75 0.68 10.86 -16.04
C THR A 75 1.41 9.61 -15.59
N GLU A 76 1.62 9.44 -14.29
CA GLU A 76 2.24 8.25 -13.72
C GLU A 76 1.39 6.99 -13.97
N ALA A 77 0.06 7.10 -13.83
CA ALA A 77 -0.88 6.03 -14.12
C ALA A 77 -0.79 5.59 -15.58
N ALA A 78 -0.83 6.53 -16.52
CA ALA A 78 -0.70 6.24 -17.95
C ALA A 78 0.65 5.58 -18.30
N ALA A 79 1.72 5.96 -17.62
CA ALA A 79 3.02 5.31 -17.76
C ALA A 79 3.02 3.87 -17.20
N PHE A 80 2.44 3.67 -16.02
CA PHE A 80 2.34 2.38 -15.36
C PHE A 80 1.49 1.39 -16.17
N GLU A 81 0.36 1.84 -16.72
CA GLU A 81 -0.60 1.03 -17.48
C GLU A 81 0.00 0.40 -18.75
N ARG A 82 1.04 0.99 -19.32
CA ARG A 82 1.68 0.47 -20.55
C ARG A 82 2.30 -0.93 -20.38
N SER A 83 2.71 -1.28 -19.17
CA SER A 83 3.37 -2.57 -18.87
C SER A 83 2.58 -3.43 -17.87
N ALA A 84 1.50 -2.91 -17.32
CA ALA A 84 0.75 -3.59 -16.28
C ALA A 84 -0.32 -4.54 -16.83
N GLN A 85 -0.52 -5.66 -16.12
CA GLN A 85 -1.66 -6.55 -16.36
C GLN A 85 -2.93 -5.94 -15.74
N ARG A 86 -4.03 -5.96 -16.52
CA ARG A 86 -5.33 -5.39 -16.12
C ARG A 86 -6.42 -6.45 -15.96
N SER A 87 -6.24 -7.63 -16.53
CA SER A 87 -7.21 -8.72 -16.39
C SER A 87 -7.05 -9.39 -15.04
N PHE A 88 -8.12 -9.36 -14.23
CA PHE A 88 -8.15 -10.06 -12.95
C PHE A 88 -7.93 -11.55 -13.11
N ASP A 89 -8.60 -12.19 -14.09
CA ASP A 89 -8.48 -13.63 -14.34
C ASP A 89 -7.04 -14.01 -14.66
N ALA A 90 -6.36 -13.21 -15.49
CA ALA A 90 -4.96 -13.42 -15.80
C ALA A 90 -4.03 -13.24 -14.58
N ILE A 91 -4.41 -12.41 -13.60
CA ILE A 91 -3.64 -12.20 -12.36
C ILE A 91 -3.88 -13.38 -11.41
N ALA A 92 -5.14 -13.81 -11.26
CA ALA A 92 -5.56 -14.80 -10.26
C ALA A 92 -5.25 -16.26 -10.66
N ASP A 93 -5.08 -16.55 -11.94
CA ASP A 93 -4.89 -17.91 -12.47
C ASP A 93 -3.58 -18.54 -11.99
N ASP A 94 -2.53 -17.98 -11.72
CA ASP A 94 -1.30 -18.55 -11.14
C ASP A 94 -0.46 -17.46 -10.47
N VAL A 95 -0.92 -17.04 -9.30
CA VAL A 95 -0.30 -15.94 -8.54
C VAL A 95 1.17 -16.18 -8.28
N ASP A 96 1.55 -17.42 -7.94
CA ASP A 96 2.92 -17.74 -7.52
C ASP A 96 3.94 -17.55 -8.66
N ARG A 97 3.54 -17.80 -9.90
CA ARG A 97 4.40 -17.55 -11.09
C ARG A 97 4.44 -16.09 -11.53
N LYS A 98 3.51 -15.27 -11.04
CA LYS A 98 3.35 -13.88 -11.47
C LYS A 98 3.78 -12.88 -10.41
N LEU A 99 4.48 -13.34 -9.38
CA LEU A 99 5.03 -12.46 -8.36
C LEU A 99 5.92 -11.37 -8.98
N GLY A 100 5.71 -10.13 -8.53
CA GLY A 100 6.41 -8.98 -9.07
C GLY A 100 5.77 -8.35 -10.32
N TRP A 101 4.72 -8.93 -10.88
CA TRP A 101 4.02 -8.32 -12.01
C TRP A 101 3.41 -6.98 -11.60
N ALA A 102 3.56 -5.98 -12.49
CA ALA A 102 2.82 -4.74 -12.40
C ALA A 102 1.35 -5.01 -12.73
N VAL A 103 0.45 -4.57 -11.88
CA VAL A 103 -0.99 -4.81 -12.02
C VAL A 103 -1.79 -3.53 -11.80
N VAL A 104 -2.88 -3.41 -12.54
CA VAL A 104 -3.87 -2.35 -12.35
C VAL A 104 -5.22 -3.01 -12.11
N LEU A 105 -5.81 -2.73 -10.96
CA LEU A 105 -7.12 -3.27 -10.56
C LEU A 105 -8.10 -2.12 -10.34
N GLU A 106 -9.23 -2.20 -11.00
CA GLU A 106 -10.34 -1.28 -10.84
C GLU A 106 -11.50 -1.98 -10.14
N GLY A 107 -12.07 -1.35 -9.12
CA GLY A 107 -13.16 -1.96 -8.37
C GLY A 107 -13.71 -1.07 -7.27
N LYS A 108 -14.52 -1.68 -6.41
CA LYS A 108 -15.10 -1.04 -5.23
C LYS A 108 -14.48 -1.58 -3.95
N VAL A 109 -14.30 -0.73 -2.98
CA VAL A 109 -13.87 -1.12 -1.63
C VAL A 109 -14.94 -1.99 -0.99
N ALA A 110 -14.65 -3.28 -0.80
CA ALA A 110 -15.54 -4.23 -0.14
C ALA A 110 -15.29 -4.30 1.37
N GLY A 111 -14.03 -4.11 1.80
CA GLY A 111 -13.67 -4.17 3.21
C GLY A 111 -12.36 -3.46 3.49
N LEU A 112 -12.16 -3.08 4.75
CA LEU A 112 -10.96 -2.44 5.26
C LEU A 112 -10.58 -3.09 6.59
N GLU A 113 -9.36 -3.57 6.68
CA GLU A 113 -8.76 -4.11 7.89
C GLU A 113 -7.48 -3.32 8.19
N SER A 114 -7.15 -3.13 9.46
CA SER A 114 -5.88 -2.53 9.85
C SER A 114 -5.18 -3.45 10.84
N ASP A 115 -3.95 -3.83 10.54
CA ASP A 115 -3.09 -4.57 11.47
C ASP A 115 -2.04 -3.66 12.13
N GLY A 116 -2.48 -2.44 12.49
CA GLY A 116 -1.69 -1.46 13.23
C GLY A 116 -0.91 -0.47 12.37
N TYR A 117 -0.17 -0.91 11.37
CA TYR A 117 0.65 -0.05 10.50
C TYR A 117 0.44 -0.30 9.01
N LEU A 118 -0.27 -1.37 8.71
CA LEU A 118 -0.65 -1.74 7.35
C LEU A 118 -2.17 -1.69 7.24
N THR A 119 -2.66 -1.04 6.22
CA THR A 119 -4.08 -1.12 5.85
C THR A 119 -4.23 -2.19 4.79
N LEU A 120 -5.07 -3.16 5.07
CA LEU A 120 -5.49 -4.19 4.13
C LEU A 120 -6.87 -3.81 3.62
N LEU A 121 -6.98 -3.61 2.31
CA LEU A 121 -8.22 -3.26 1.65
C LEU A 121 -8.64 -4.44 0.76
N THR A 122 -9.85 -4.92 0.93
CA THR A 122 -10.45 -5.87 -0.01
C THR A 122 -11.14 -5.09 -1.12
N LEU A 123 -10.69 -5.30 -2.36
CA LEU A 123 -11.24 -4.69 -3.56
C LEU A 123 -12.12 -5.70 -4.29
N ASP A 124 -13.37 -5.34 -4.54
CA ASP A 124 -14.28 -6.07 -5.41
C ASP A 124 -14.10 -5.61 -6.86
N VAL A 125 -13.52 -6.48 -7.68
CA VAL A 125 -13.25 -6.27 -9.11
C VAL A 125 -14.21 -7.09 -9.98
N THR A 126 -15.35 -7.52 -9.43
CA THR A 126 -16.30 -8.44 -10.06
C THR A 126 -16.75 -8.01 -11.45
N GLN A 127 -16.83 -6.70 -11.72
CA GLN A 127 -17.20 -6.18 -13.04
C GLN A 127 -16.16 -6.49 -14.14
N GLY A 128 -14.96 -6.89 -13.76
CA GLY A 128 -13.84 -7.14 -14.69
C GLY A 128 -13.37 -8.60 -14.71
N CYS A 129 -14.18 -9.56 -14.26
CA CYS A 129 -13.77 -10.95 -14.14
C CYS A 129 -14.81 -11.96 -14.65
N ALA A 130 -14.34 -13.13 -15.07
CA ALA A 130 -15.17 -14.18 -15.65
C ALA A 130 -15.93 -15.04 -14.62
N LYS A 131 -15.40 -15.15 -13.38
CA LYS A 131 -15.95 -16.06 -12.35
C LYS A 131 -16.17 -15.33 -11.02
N PRO A 132 -17.23 -14.51 -10.88
CA PRO A 132 -17.54 -13.82 -9.62
C PRO A 132 -17.74 -14.77 -8.42
N PRO A 133 -17.50 -14.27 -7.19
CA PRO A 133 -16.96 -12.95 -6.85
C PRO A 133 -15.44 -12.89 -7.07
N CYS A 134 -14.95 -11.76 -7.58
CA CYS A 134 -13.53 -11.52 -7.82
C CYS A 134 -13.01 -10.47 -6.84
N LEU A 135 -12.31 -10.94 -5.85
CA LEU A 135 -11.78 -10.13 -4.79
C LEU A 135 -10.26 -10.10 -4.85
N ALA A 136 -9.67 -8.94 -4.64
CA ALA A 136 -8.23 -8.79 -4.47
C ALA A 136 -7.94 -8.12 -3.12
N GLN A 137 -6.84 -8.49 -2.49
CA GLN A 137 -6.37 -7.83 -1.30
C GLN A 137 -5.27 -6.82 -1.64
N LEU A 138 -5.50 -5.58 -1.29
CA LEU A 138 -4.56 -4.48 -1.47
C LEU A 138 -3.86 -4.18 -0.15
N ARG A 139 -2.52 -4.15 -0.18
CA ARG A 139 -1.68 -3.75 0.95
C ARG A 139 -1.29 -2.29 0.78
N LEU A 140 -1.71 -1.47 1.71
CA LEU A 140 -1.44 -0.04 1.75
C LEU A 140 -0.50 0.25 2.92
N GLY A 141 0.63 0.87 2.66
CA GLY A 141 1.57 1.29 3.71
C GLY A 141 1.11 2.54 4.47
N GLU A 142 0.01 3.15 4.06
CA GLU A 142 -0.52 4.39 4.60
C GLU A 142 -2.02 4.26 4.83
N ARG A 143 -2.49 4.75 5.98
CA ARG A 143 -3.92 4.82 6.27
C ARG A 143 -4.50 5.99 5.49
N ARG A 144 -5.30 5.70 4.49
CA ARG A 144 -6.05 6.70 3.71
C ARG A 144 -7.50 6.72 4.17
N GLY A 145 -8.16 7.87 4.00
CA GLY A 145 -9.59 8.03 4.27
C GLY A 145 -10.46 7.33 3.23
N LEU A 146 -10.34 5.99 3.15
CA LEU A 146 -11.12 5.16 2.25
C LEU A 146 -12.38 4.66 2.97
N SER A 147 -13.45 4.49 2.21
CA SER A 147 -14.74 4.00 2.74
C SER A 147 -15.26 2.82 1.92
N PRO A 148 -15.95 1.86 2.54
CA PRO A 148 -16.65 0.80 1.81
C PRO A 148 -17.58 1.38 0.75
N GLY A 149 -17.64 0.72 -0.41
CA GLY A 149 -18.42 1.15 -1.56
C GLY A 149 -17.73 2.18 -2.47
N GLN A 150 -16.65 2.80 -2.03
CA GLN A 150 -15.89 3.75 -2.85
C GLN A 150 -15.26 3.06 -4.05
N SER A 151 -15.41 3.66 -5.25
CA SER A 151 -14.75 3.18 -6.47
C SER A 151 -13.33 3.72 -6.55
N LEU A 152 -12.37 2.87 -6.90
CA LEU A 152 -10.98 3.26 -7.05
C LEU A 152 -10.25 2.41 -8.08
N ILE A 153 -9.11 2.90 -8.51
CA ILE A 153 -8.13 2.19 -9.33
C ILE A 153 -6.84 2.06 -8.52
N ALA A 154 -6.39 0.84 -8.34
CA ALA A 154 -5.16 0.51 -7.63
C ALA A 154 -4.04 0.16 -8.62
N TYR A 155 -2.90 0.77 -8.43
CA TYR A 155 -1.67 0.55 -9.19
C TYR A 155 -0.63 -0.04 -8.25
N GLY A 156 -0.08 -1.20 -8.59
CA GLY A 156 0.84 -1.87 -7.69
C GLY A 156 1.46 -3.13 -8.27
N PHE A 157 2.09 -3.89 -7.39
CA PHE A 157 2.79 -5.13 -7.76
C PHE A 157 2.18 -6.32 -7.03
N LEU A 158 2.01 -7.42 -7.75
CA LEU A 158 1.57 -8.69 -7.18
C LEU A 158 2.66 -9.24 -6.25
N VAL A 159 2.31 -9.46 -4.98
CA VAL A 159 3.27 -9.86 -3.94
C VAL A 159 2.96 -11.20 -3.29
N GLY A 160 1.84 -11.81 -3.63
CA GLY A 160 1.44 -13.10 -3.08
C GLY A 160 -0.05 -13.34 -3.18
N LYS A 161 -0.49 -14.27 -2.36
CA LYS A 161 -1.90 -14.56 -2.12
C LYS A 161 -2.16 -14.63 -0.62
N ARG A 162 -3.39 -14.37 -0.22
CA ARG A 162 -3.86 -14.53 1.16
C ARG A 162 -5.15 -15.32 1.16
N HIS A 163 -5.20 -16.31 2.04
CA HIS A 163 -6.44 -17.03 2.28
C HIS A 163 -7.47 -16.12 2.95
N ASP A 164 -8.63 -16.00 2.35
CA ASP A 164 -9.77 -15.26 2.89
C ASP A 164 -10.73 -16.25 3.55
N ALA A 165 -10.81 -16.21 4.87
CA ALA A 165 -11.63 -17.13 5.65
C ALA A 165 -13.14 -16.96 5.36
N ALA A 166 -13.58 -15.77 4.95
CA ALA A 166 -14.97 -15.49 4.69
C ALA A 166 -15.46 -16.13 3.38
N SER A 167 -14.62 -16.12 2.34
CA SER A 167 -14.94 -16.73 1.05
C SER A 167 -14.36 -18.13 0.86
N GLY A 168 -13.44 -18.56 1.74
CA GLY A 168 -12.70 -19.83 1.60
C GLY A 168 -11.75 -19.86 0.40
N ARG A 169 -11.38 -18.72 -0.17
CA ARG A 169 -10.57 -18.59 -1.37
C ARG A 169 -9.24 -17.89 -1.11
N ASP A 170 -8.27 -18.19 -1.95
CA ASP A 170 -7.02 -17.42 -1.98
C ASP A 170 -7.22 -16.18 -2.85
N LEU A 171 -7.05 -15.01 -2.26
CA LEU A 171 -7.12 -13.73 -2.94
C LEU A 171 -5.74 -13.29 -3.39
N PRO A 172 -5.55 -12.82 -4.64
CA PRO A 172 -4.30 -12.20 -5.05
C PRO A 172 -4.02 -10.98 -4.18
N GLN A 173 -2.78 -10.87 -3.69
CA GLN A 173 -2.35 -9.79 -2.82
C GLN A 173 -1.46 -8.82 -3.58
N VAL A 174 -1.84 -7.54 -3.61
CA VAL A 174 -1.14 -6.48 -4.33
C VAL A 174 -0.59 -5.47 -3.34
N ARG A 175 0.72 -5.20 -3.42
CA ARG A 175 1.34 -4.06 -2.76
C ARG A 175 1.08 -2.82 -3.60
N VAL A 176 0.30 -1.90 -3.05
CA VAL A 176 -0.10 -0.68 -3.75
C VAL A 176 1.02 0.35 -3.73
N GLU A 177 1.33 0.91 -4.89
CA GLU A 177 2.23 2.07 -5.03
C GLU A 177 1.43 3.38 -4.93
N PHE A 178 0.29 3.45 -5.60
CA PHE A 178 -0.65 4.57 -5.50
C PHE A 178 -2.07 4.17 -5.87
N LEU A 179 -3.02 5.00 -5.47
CA LEU A 179 -4.45 4.87 -5.77
C LEU A 179 -4.94 6.10 -6.52
N ARG A 180 -5.93 5.90 -7.38
CA ARG A 180 -6.74 6.98 -7.95
C ARG A 180 -8.20 6.74 -7.64
N GLY A 181 -8.92 7.82 -7.29
CA GLY A 181 -10.38 7.79 -7.27
C GLY A 181 -10.90 7.62 -8.70
N ARG A 182 -12.03 6.94 -8.86
CA ARG A 182 -12.81 7.03 -10.10
C ARG A 182 -13.76 8.22 -9.94
N GLU A 183 -13.60 9.21 -10.78
CA GLU A 183 -14.55 10.33 -10.93
C GLU A 183 -15.87 9.84 -11.54
#